data_2045631658106eaefbd5db4bb1a7a659
#
_entry.id   2045631658106eaefbd5db4bb1a7a659
#
_cell.length_a   1.000
_cell.length_b   1.000
_cell.length_c   1.000
_cell.angle_alpha   90.00
_cell.angle_beta   90.00
_cell.angle_gamma   90.00
#
_symmetry.space_group_name_H-M   'P 1'
#
loop_
_entity.id
_entity.type
_entity.pdbx_description
1 polymer ?
#
loop_
_entity_poly.entity_id
_entity_poly.type
_entity_poly.pdbx_seq_one_letter_code
_entity_poly.pdbx_strand_id
1 'polypeptide(L)'
;MNGKTNQSGLSMDEEQIREALDAHWQASATGDANAEHDIYDDDAICDYPQSGERILGRINLQALRSHHPGKPSGFKVRRIIGKGDLWITEYTIDYQGRSAFTVSIMEFSNYKVVHETQYFADPFEAPAWRSQWVQQMA
;
A
#
# COMPACT_ATOMS: atom_id res chain seq x y z
N MET A 1 -10.87 7.30 28.09
CA MET A 1 -10.92 6.97 27.50
C MET A 1 -10.71 6.98 26.65
N ASN A 2 -10.62 6.94 26.38
CA ASN A 2 -10.31 6.87 25.59
C ASN A 2 -10.80 6.72 24.46
N GLY A 3 -10.66 7.18 23.70
CA GLY A 3 -11.20 7.20 22.47
C GLY A 3 -11.43 5.90 21.86
N LYS A 4 -11.12 4.92 22.49
CA LYS A 4 -11.27 3.76 21.90
C LYS A 4 -12.44 3.15 22.32
N THR A 5 -13.33 3.06 21.70
CA THR A 5 -14.43 2.47 22.14
C THR A 5 -14.65 1.41 21.28
N ASN A 6 -15.29 0.53 21.38
CA ASN A 6 -15.38 -0.47 20.75
C ASN A 6 -16.54 -0.99 20.31
N GLN A 7 -17.30 -1.07 20.03
CA GLN A 7 -18.39 -1.55 19.67
C GLN A 7 -18.51 -1.37 18.30
N SER A 8 -19.46 -1.75 17.67
CA SER A 8 -19.59 -1.37 16.39
C SER A 8 -19.34 0.03 16.45
N GLY A 9 -18.49 0.38 16.00
CA GLY A 9 -18.20 1.70 16.12
C GLY A 9 -17.09 1.90 17.00
N LEU A 10 -16.40 0.91 17.46
CA LEU A 10 -15.32 1.17 18.20
C LEU A 10 -14.37 1.84 17.38
N SER A 11 -13.85 2.95 17.73
CA SER A 11 -12.79 3.58 17.03
C SER A 11 -11.54 2.78 17.23
N MET A 12 -10.78 2.60 16.19
CA MET A 12 -9.47 2.02 16.25
C MET A 12 -8.47 3.07 16.67
N ASP A 13 -7.44 2.67 17.38
CA ASP A 13 -6.35 3.56 17.77
C ASP A 13 -5.52 3.85 16.53
N GLU A 14 -5.50 5.10 16.11
CA GLU A 14 -4.78 5.50 14.90
C GLU A 14 -3.28 5.31 15.02
N GLU A 15 -2.74 5.45 16.21
CA GLU A 15 -1.32 5.22 16.42
C GLU A 15 -1.00 3.75 16.23
N GLN A 16 -1.85 2.86 16.67
CA GLN A 16 -1.65 1.43 16.50
C GLN A 16 -1.75 1.02 15.03
N ILE A 17 -2.64 1.64 14.28
CA ILE A 17 -2.71 1.41 12.83
C ILE A 17 -1.44 1.91 12.16
N ARG A 18 -0.94 3.08 12.56
CA ARG A 18 0.29 3.63 11.97
C ARG A 18 1.48 2.71 12.27
N GLU A 19 1.55 2.15 13.45
CA GLU A 19 2.60 1.19 13.79
C GLU A 19 2.50 -0.06 12.92
N ALA A 20 1.29 -0.55 12.69
CA ALA A 20 1.08 -1.72 11.85
C ALA A 20 1.50 -1.43 10.39
N LEU A 21 1.20 -0.23 9.91
CA LEU A 21 1.61 0.17 8.57
C LEU A 21 3.13 0.30 8.46
N ASP A 22 3.78 0.88 9.46
CA ASP A 22 5.24 0.99 9.45
C ASP A 22 5.88 -0.40 9.42
N ALA A 23 5.36 -1.35 10.20
CA ALA A 23 5.85 -2.71 10.21
C ALA A 23 5.62 -3.41 8.87
N HIS A 24 4.45 -3.16 8.26
CA HIS A 24 4.12 -3.72 6.95
C HIS A 24 5.11 -3.25 5.88
N TRP A 25 5.37 -1.94 5.81
CA TRP A 25 6.27 -1.41 4.79
C TRP A 25 7.72 -1.80 5.06
N GLN A 26 8.10 -1.93 6.32
CA GLN A 26 9.42 -2.43 6.67
C GLN A 26 9.58 -3.89 6.20
N ALA A 27 8.57 -4.72 6.41
CA ALA A 27 8.59 -6.11 5.96
C ALA A 27 8.63 -6.20 4.44
N SER A 28 7.91 -5.31 3.75
CA SER A 28 7.96 -5.24 2.29
C SER A 28 9.37 -4.91 1.81
N ALA A 29 10.02 -3.98 2.47
CA ALA A 29 11.38 -3.57 2.09
C ALA A 29 12.41 -4.65 2.34
N THR A 30 12.23 -5.47 3.36
CA THR A 30 13.20 -6.52 3.70
C THR A 30 12.87 -7.87 3.07
N GLY A 31 11.72 -7.99 2.42
CA GLY A 31 11.32 -9.24 1.76
C GLY A 31 10.74 -10.29 2.68
N ASP A 32 10.28 -9.90 3.88
CA ASP A 32 9.66 -10.83 4.81
C ASP A 32 8.18 -10.96 4.45
N ALA A 33 7.86 -11.88 3.55
CA ALA A 33 6.51 -12.00 3.01
C ALA A 33 5.46 -12.31 4.07
N ASN A 34 5.78 -13.13 5.05
CA ASN A 34 4.81 -13.47 6.09
C ASN A 34 4.51 -12.25 6.97
N ALA A 35 5.53 -11.53 7.39
CA ALA A 35 5.33 -10.32 8.19
C ALA A 35 4.63 -9.25 7.38
N GLU A 36 4.94 -9.14 6.10
CA GLU A 36 4.30 -8.15 5.23
C GLU A 36 2.80 -8.38 5.16
N HIS A 37 2.34 -9.63 5.13
CA HIS A 37 0.92 -9.93 4.94
C HIS A 37 0.15 -10.11 6.25
N ASP A 38 0.80 -9.97 7.40
CA ASP A 38 0.11 -10.03 8.68
C ASP A 38 -0.92 -8.91 8.87
N ILE A 39 -0.77 -7.80 8.19
CA ILE A 39 -1.68 -6.67 8.31
C ILE A 39 -3.05 -6.98 7.70
N TYR A 40 -3.16 -7.98 6.84
CA TYR A 40 -4.40 -8.26 6.11
C TYR A 40 -5.29 -9.22 6.86
N ASP A 41 -6.59 -8.96 6.82
CA ASP A 41 -7.58 -9.93 7.24
C ASP A 41 -7.54 -11.15 6.31
N ASP A 42 -7.93 -12.32 6.79
CA ASP A 42 -7.92 -13.53 5.97
C ASP A 42 -8.73 -13.38 4.69
N ASP A 43 -9.84 -12.64 4.77
CA ASP A 43 -10.74 -12.46 3.64
C ASP A 43 -10.54 -11.10 2.96
N ALA A 44 -9.39 -10.48 3.14
CA ALA A 44 -9.12 -9.17 2.54
C ALA A 44 -9.25 -9.20 1.02
N ILE A 45 -9.73 -8.11 0.47
CA ILE A 45 -9.85 -7.93 -0.96
C ILE A 45 -8.82 -6.90 -1.40
N CYS A 46 -8.11 -7.16 -2.49
CA CYS A 46 -7.20 -6.18 -3.07
C CYS A 46 -7.60 -5.93 -4.52
N ASP A 47 -7.85 -4.68 -4.85
CA ASP A 47 -8.27 -4.29 -6.19
C ASP A 47 -7.14 -3.58 -6.93
N TYR A 48 -6.96 -3.94 -8.19
CA TYR A 48 -6.05 -3.29 -9.12
C TYR A 48 -6.92 -2.60 -10.21
N PRO A 49 -7.35 -1.35 -9.99
CA PRO A 49 -8.27 -0.72 -10.94
C PRO A 49 -7.70 -0.57 -12.35
N GLN A 50 -6.37 -0.42 -12.46
CA GLN A 50 -5.75 -0.21 -13.77
C GLN A 50 -5.90 -1.42 -14.69
N SER A 51 -5.94 -2.64 -14.15
CA SER A 51 -6.16 -3.84 -14.94
C SER A 51 -7.58 -4.38 -14.79
N GLY A 52 -8.33 -3.85 -13.81
CA GLY A 52 -9.68 -4.32 -13.53
C GLY A 52 -9.71 -5.65 -12.77
N GLU A 53 -8.61 -6.00 -12.10
CA GLU A 53 -8.53 -7.26 -11.39
C GLU A 53 -8.80 -7.12 -9.91
N ARG A 54 -9.34 -8.17 -9.32
CA ARG A 54 -9.58 -8.24 -7.87
C ARG A 54 -8.99 -9.52 -7.33
N ILE A 55 -8.21 -9.42 -6.26
CA ILE A 55 -7.62 -10.56 -5.59
C ILE A 55 -8.43 -10.84 -4.33
N LEU A 56 -8.87 -12.07 -4.13
CA LEU A 56 -9.69 -12.45 -3.00
C LEU A 56 -8.88 -13.24 -2.00
N GLY A 57 -8.77 -12.71 -0.81
CA GLY A 57 -8.15 -13.37 0.32
C GLY A 57 -6.65 -13.14 0.47
N ARG A 58 -6.21 -13.16 1.71
CA ARG A 58 -4.79 -12.93 2.03
C ARG A 58 -3.87 -13.96 1.39
N ILE A 59 -4.28 -15.23 1.35
CA ILE A 59 -3.44 -16.29 0.79
C ILE A 59 -3.20 -16.05 -0.70
N ASN A 60 -4.23 -15.67 -1.44
CA ASN A 60 -4.08 -15.37 -2.87
C ASN A 60 -3.22 -14.13 -3.09
N LEU A 61 -3.39 -13.12 -2.24
CA LEU A 61 -2.61 -11.90 -2.38
C LEU A 61 -1.11 -12.18 -2.15
N GLN A 62 -0.80 -12.95 -1.12
CA GLN A 62 0.59 -13.29 -0.84
C GLN A 62 1.18 -14.17 -1.95
N ALA A 63 0.41 -15.13 -2.47
CA ALA A 63 0.85 -15.99 -3.55
C ALA A 63 1.12 -15.19 -4.82
N LEU A 64 0.22 -14.25 -5.16
CA LEU A 64 0.40 -13.42 -6.33
C LEU A 64 1.69 -12.59 -6.21
N ARG A 65 1.92 -11.99 -5.07
CA ARG A 65 3.11 -11.17 -4.86
C ARG A 65 4.39 -12.00 -4.87
N SER A 66 4.32 -13.25 -4.39
CA SER A 66 5.48 -14.14 -4.41
C SER A 66 5.84 -14.59 -5.84
N HIS A 67 4.88 -14.59 -6.73
CA HIS A 67 5.11 -15.00 -8.13
C HIS A 67 5.39 -13.81 -9.06
N HIS A 68 5.48 -12.61 -8.53
CA HIS A 68 5.79 -11.44 -9.37
C HIS A 68 7.14 -11.67 -10.06
N PRO A 69 7.21 -11.45 -11.38
CA PRO A 69 8.44 -11.74 -12.13
C PRO A 69 9.59 -10.78 -11.74
N GLY A 70 9.28 -9.59 -11.32
CA GLY A 70 10.30 -8.67 -10.86
C GLY A 70 10.47 -8.79 -9.37
N LYS A 71 11.70 -8.73 -8.90
CA LYS A 71 11.96 -8.72 -7.45
C LYS A 71 12.33 -7.30 -7.05
N PRO A 72 11.56 -6.70 -6.13
CA PRO A 72 11.87 -5.35 -5.71
C PRO A 72 13.23 -5.28 -5.05
N SER A 73 14.00 -4.25 -5.36
CA SER A 73 15.25 -3.97 -4.68
C SER A 73 15.07 -2.98 -3.53
N GLY A 74 13.89 -2.39 -3.41
CA GLY A 74 13.59 -1.49 -2.29
C GLY A 74 12.20 -0.91 -2.36
N PHE A 75 11.73 -0.45 -1.20
CA PHE A 75 10.48 0.28 -1.08
C PHE A 75 10.80 1.58 -0.36
N LYS A 76 10.34 2.70 -0.89
CA LYS A 76 10.55 3.98 -0.25
C LYS A 76 9.21 4.64 0.02
N VAL A 77 8.82 4.70 1.28
CA VAL A 77 7.56 5.34 1.65
C VAL A 77 7.76 6.85 1.66
N ARG A 78 6.93 7.56 0.93
CA ARG A 78 6.96 9.01 0.91
C ARG A 78 6.09 9.58 2.01
N ARG A 79 4.88 9.06 2.18
CA ARG A 79 3.99 9.53 3.25
C ARG A 79 2.90 8.51 3.53
N ILE A 80 2.43 8.52 4.77
CA ILE A 80 1.28 7.73 5.20
C ILE A 80 0.30 8.72 5.81
N ILE A 81 -0.91 8.79 5.27
CA ILE A 81 -1.93 9.71 5.72
C ILE A 81 -3.20 8.91 5.97
N GLY A 82 -3.85 9.15 7.08
CA GLY A 82 -5.11 8.46 7.35
C GLY A 82 -5.82 8.99 8.55
N LYS A 83 -7.07 8.53 8.71
CA LYS A 83 -7.87 8.85 9.84
C LYS A 83 -8.93 7.76 9.95
N GLY A 84 -9.19 7.31 11.16
CA GLY A 84 -10.18 6.24 11.37
C GLY A 84 -9.74 4.96 10.68
N ASP A 85 -10.60 4.46 9.80
CA ASP A 85 -10.36 3.20 9.11
C ASP A 85 -9.76 3.36 7.72
N LEU A 86 -9.52 4.58 7.24
CA LEU A 86 -9.03 4.80 5.88
C LEU A 86 -7.61 5.36 5.90
N TRP A 87 -6.68 4.64 5.29
CA TRP A 87 -5.27 5.01 5.29
C TRP A 87 -4.67 4.90 3.90
N ILE A 88 -3.89 5.90 3.52
CA ILE A 88 -3.29 6.00 2.21
C ILE A 88 -1.78 6.06 2.37
N THR A 89 -1.06 5.22 1.64
CA THR A 89 0.40 5.27 1.60
C THR A 89 0.82 5.58 0.17
N GLU A 90 1.67 6.59 0.03
CA GLU A 90 2.31 6.91 -1.24
C GLU A 90 3.76 6.45 -1.15
N TYR A 91 4.20 5.63 -2.10
CA TYR A 91 5.54 5.04 -2.02
C TYR A 91 6.06 4.69 -3.41
N THR A 92 7.34 4.38 -3.47
CA THR A 92 7.99 3.95 -4.70
C THR A 92 8.54 2.56 -4.49
N ILE A 93 8.37 1.70 -5.47
CA ILE A 93 8.99 0.39 -5.48
C ILE A 93 10.13 0.43 -6.49
N ASP A 94 11.33 0.08 -6.06
CA ASP A 94 12.47 0.04 -6.94
C ASP A 94 12.69 -1.38 -7.44
N TYR A 95 12.85 -1.51 -8.77
CA TYR A 95 13.11 -2.78 -9.41
C TYR A 95 14.45 -2.65 -10.18
N GLN A 96 15.54 -2.56 -9.43
CA GLN A 96 16.89 -2.52 -10.04
C GLN A 96 17.02 -1.41 -11.10
N GLY A 97 16.79 -0.21 -10.68
CA GLY A 97 16.95 0.97 -11.55
C GLY A 97 15.67 1.46 -12.22
N ARG A 98 14.57 0.72 -12.08
CA ARG A 98 13.28 1.19 -12.56
C ARG A 98 12.36 1.40 -11.36
N SER A 99 11.76 2.56 -11.26
CA SER A 99 10.87 2.88 -10.15
C SER A 99 9.42 2.76 -10.58
N ALA A 100 8.60 2.18 -9.73
CA ALA A 100 7.14 2.19 -9.91
C ALA A 100 6.57 3.12 -8.85
N PHE A 101 5.80 4.12 -9.27
CA PHE A 101 5.15 5.05 -8.36
C PHE A 101 3.82 4.44 -7.94
N THR A 102 3.61 4.30 -6.63
CA THR A 102 2.54 3.46 -6.13
C THR A 102 1.73 4.17 -5.05
N VAL A 103 0.45 3.94 -5.05
CA VAL A 103 -0.44 4.41 -3.99
C VAL A 103 -1.26 3.22 -3.53
N SER A 104 -1.26 2.97 -2.22
CA SER A 104 -2.12 1.96 -1.61
C SER A 104 -3.14 2.65 -0.74
N ILE A 105 -4.42 2.36 -0.98
CA ILE A 105 -5.53 2.88 -0.18
C ILE A 105 -6.06 1.69 0.60
N MET A 106 -5.91 1.73 1.93
CA MET A 106 -6.27 0.62 2.78
C MET A 106 -7.44 0.96 3.69
N GLU A 107 -8.42 0.09 3.73
CA GLU A 107 -9.57 0.21 4.62
C GLU A 107 -9.44 -0.88 5.69
N PHE A 108 -9.53 -0.48 6.95
CA PHE A 108 -9.29 -1.36 8.08
C PHE A 108 -10.58 -1.70 8.81
N SER A 109 -10.61 -2.87 9.42
CA SER A 109 -11.62 -3.26 10.40
C SER A 109 -10.90 -4.13 11.44
N ASN A 110 -11.08 -3.83 12.70
CA ASN A 110 -10.42 -4.55 13.79
C ASN A 110 -8.91 -4.64 13.59
N TYR A 111 -8.30 -3.53 13.20
CA TYR A 111 -6.84 -3.42 13.01
C TYR A 111 -6.28 -4.30 11.88
N LYS A 112 -7.13 -4.79 11.02
CA LYS A 112 -6.69 -5.54 9.84
C LYS A 112 -7.25 -4.90 8.58
N VAL A 113 -6.49 -4.95 7.51
CA VAL A 113 -6.93 -4.44 6.22
C VAL A 113 -7.96 -5.40 5.66
N VAL A 114 -9.14 -4.90 5.37
CA VAL A 114 -10.20 -5.69 4.75
C VAL A 114 -10.33 -5.38 3.26
N HIS A 115 -9.86 -4.21 2.82
CA HIS A 115 -9.91 -3.85 1.41
C HIS A 115 -8.72 -2.93 1.11
N GLU A 116 -7.94 -3.29 0.11
CA GLU A 116 -6.87 -2.45 -0.37
C GLU A 116 -7.09 -2.16 -1.84
N THR A 117 -6.87 -0.93 -2.24
CA THR A 117 -6.86 -0.53 -3.65
C THR A 117 -5.46 -0.05 -3.97
N GLN A 118 -4.83 -0.61 -4.99
CA GLN A 118 -3.48 -0.22 -5.35
C GLN A 118 -3.41 0.26 -6.77
N TYR A 119 -2.69 1.36 -6.96
CA TYR A 119 -2.39 1.92 -8.28
C TYR A 119 -0.88 1.90 -8.47
N PHE A 120 -0.44 1.50 -9.66
CA PHE A 120 0.96 1.43 -10.01
C PHE A 120 1.19 2.26 -11.26
N ALA A 121 2.24 3.05 -11.29
CA ALA A 121 2.56 3.88 -12.45
C ALA A 121 4.03 3.81 -12.76
N ASP A 122 4.34 3.54 -14.02
CA ASP A 122 5.72 3.58 -14.48
C ASP A 122 6.10 5.02 -14.82
N PRO A 123 7.37 5.38 -14.70
CA PRO A 123 7.84 6.66 -15.21
C PRO A 123 7.60 6.77 -16.70
N PHE A 124 7.38 7.96 -17.20
CA PHE A 124 7.28 8.16 -18.65
C PHE A 124 7.99 9.46 -19.01
N GLU A 125 8.33 9.59 -20.31
CA GLU A 125 9.01 10.73 -20.79
C GLU A 125 8.06 11.92 -20.85
N ALA A 126 8.50 13.07 -20.40
CA ALA A 126 7.67 14.26 -20.41
C ALA A 126 7.33 14.66 -21.85
N PRO A 127 6.07 14.82 -22.21
CA PRO A 127 5.71 15.19 -23.57
C PRO A 127 6.12 16.65 -23.87
N ALA A 128 6.60 16.88 -25.09
CA ALA A 128 7.14 18.18 -25.48
C ALA A 128 6.09 19.30 -25.47
N TRP A 129 4.82 18.95 -25.68
CA TRP A 129 3.77 19.97 -25.82
C TRP A 129 3.59 20.88 -24.61
N ARG A 130 4.00 20.39 -23.40
CA ARG A 130 3.85 21.18 -22.19
C ARG A 130 5.14 21.78 -21.65
N SER A 131 6.24 21.62 -22.38
CA SER A 131 7.57 22.02 -21.88
C SER A 131 7.67 23.47 -21.50
N GLN A 132 6.87 24.34 -22.15
CA GLN A 132 6.89 25.77 -21.87
C GLN A 132 6.40 26.12 -20.46
N TRP A 133 5.57 25.29 -19.88
CA TRP A 133 4.93 25.62 -18.61
C TRP A 133 5.39 24.76 -17.43
N VAL A 134 6.36 23.90 -17.63
CA VAL A 134 6.81 22.98 -16.57
C VAL A 134 8.31 23.12 -16.35
N GLN A 135 8.75 22.68 -15.19
CA GLN A 135 10.17 22.57 -14.94
C GLN A 135 10.41 21.20 -14.30
N GLN A 136 11.64 20.74 -14.36
CA GLN A 136 11.97 19.44 -13.81
C GLN A 136 11.93 19.47 -12.30
N MET A 137 11.43 18.42 -11.68
CA MET A 137 11.46 18.29 -10.23
C MET A 137 12.92 18.15 -9.78
N ALA A 138 13.24 18.77 -8.68
CA ALA A 138 14.62 18.75 -8.18
C ALA A 138 14.96 17.38 -7.59
#